data_4d80f09093866ee8fe1291cfca30a180
#
_entry.id   4d80f09093866ee8fe1291cfca30a180
#
_cell.length_a   1.000
_cell.length_b   1.000
_cell.length_c   1.000
_cell.angle_alpha   90.00
_cell.angle_beta   90.00
_cell.angle_gamma   90.00
#
_symmetry.space_group_name_H-M   'P 1'
#
loop_
_entity.id
_entity.type
_entity.pdbx_description
1 polymer ?
#
loop_
_entity_poly.entity_id
_entity_poly.type
_entity_poly.pdbx_seq_one_letter_code
_entity_poly.pdbx_strand_id
1 'polypeptide(L)' 'MDQVHRALRQISPERAEALILCFFGGLNAAEAGRVLGKSEAAVKMLISRGLNDLRTRTSLALEVMYE' A
#
# COMPACT_ATOMS: atom_id res chain seq x y z
N MET A 1 7.55 -11.97 -4.97
CA MET A 1 6.89 -10.84 -5.62
C MET A 1 5.43 -11.07 -5.93
N ASP A 2 5.06 -12.30 -6.30
CA ASP A 2 3.66 -12.62 -6.63
C ASP A 2 2.69 -12.35 -5.49
N GLN A 3 3.12 -12.61 -4.24
CA GLN A 3 2.27 -12.36 -3.07
C GLN A 3 2.00 -10.88 -2.87
N VAL A 4 3.00 -10.04 -3.11
CA VAL A 4 2.85 -8.59 -2.99
C VAL A 4 1.88 -8.07 -4.05
N HIS A 5 2.02 -8.55 -5.29
CA HIS A 5 1.12 -8.17 -6.36
C HIS A 5 -0.32 -8.60 -6.07
N ARG A 6 -0.50 -9.80 -5.57
CA ARG A 6 -1.84 -10.30 -5.21
C ARG A 6 -2.44 -9.49 -4.09
N ALA A 7 -1.65 -9.17 -3.07
CA ALA A 7 -2.11 -8.36 -1.95
C ALA A 7 -2.51 -6.96 -2.41
N LEU A 8 -1.71 -6.34 -3.28
CA LEU A 8 -2.04 -5.03 -3.83
C LEU A 8 -3.34 -5.03 -4.64
N ARG A 9 -3.61 -6.12 -5.35
CA ARG A 9 -4.86 -6.25 -6.10
C ARG A 9 -6.09 -6.42 -5.21
N GLN A 10 -5.89 -6.94 -3.99
CA GLN A 10 -6.98 -7.21 -3.07
C GLN A 10 -7.32 -6.03 -2.17
N ILE A 11 -6.45 -5.03 -2.09
CA ILE A 11 -6.73 -3.81 -1.33
C ILE A 11 -7.41 -2.79 -2.25
N SER A 12 -8.00 -1.75 -1.65
CA SER A 12 -8.70 -0.75 -2.45
C SER A 12 -7.74 -0.08 -3.44
N PRO A 13 -8.23 0.30 -4.63
CA PRO A 13 -7.37 0.98 -5.63
C PRO A 13 -6.71 2.24 -5.08
N GLU A 14 -7.40 3.02 -4.25
CA GLU A 14 -6.82 4.23 -3.68
C GLU A 14 -5.64 3.94 -2.78
N ARG A 15 -5.76 2.90 -1.94
CA ARG A 15 -4.66 2.50 -1.06
C ARG A 15 -3.49 1.96 -1.86
N ALA A 16 -3.78 1.17 -2.88
CA ALA A 16 -2.76 0.61 -3.76
C ALA A 16 -2.01 1.72 -4.50
N GLU A 17 -2.72 2.71 -5.04
CA GLU A 17 -2.10 3.83 -5.73
C GLU A 17 -1.17 4.62 -4.83
N ALA A 18 -1.62 4.91 -3.60
CA ALA A 18 -0.79 5.64 -2.64
C ALA A 18 0.49 4.87 -2.31
N LEU A 19 0.39 3.56 -2.11
CA LEU A 19 1.55 2.71 -1.84
C LEU A 19 2.50 2.67 -3.02
N ILE A 20 1.98 2.51 -4.23
CA ILE A 20 2.81 2.44 -5.44
C ILE A 20 3.56 3.75 -5.66
N LEU A 21 2.89 4.88 -5.54
CA LEU A 21 3.52 6.18 -5.75
C LEU A 21 4.62 6.45 -4.72
N CYS A 22 4.39 6.09 -3.47
CA CYS A 22 5.35 6.39 -2.40
C CYS A 22 6.50 5.40 -2.34
N PHE A 23 6.23 4.10 -2.50
CA PHE A 23 7.27 3.08 -2.31
C PHE A 23 7.98 2.70 -3.61
N PHE A 24 7.30 2.71 -4.73
CA PHE A 24 7.91 2.41 -6.01
C PHE A 24 8.24 3.67 -6.82
N GLY A 25 7.40 4.69 -6.71
CA GLY A 25 7.62 5.96 -7.41
C GLY A 25 8.55 6.93 -6.71
N GLY A 26 8.87 6.68 -5.44
CA GLY A 26 9.75 7.53 -4.67
C GLY A 26 9.16 8.87 -4.26
N LEU A 27 7.85 9.03 -4.33
CA LEU A 27 7.18 10.27 -3.95
C LEU A 27 6.91 10.30 -2.44
N ASN A 28 6.96 11.49 -1.84
CA ASN A 28 6.51 11.65 -0.47
C ASN A 28 4.98 11.84 -0.46
N ALA A 29 4.37 11.87 0.73
CA ALA A 29 2.92 11.96 0.87
C ALA A 29 2.36 13.25 0.25
N ALA A 30 3.07 14.36 0.37
CA ALA A 30 2.62 15.62 -0.22
C ALA A 30 2.62 15.55 -1.75
N GLU A 31 3.66 14.96 -2.33
CA GLU A 31 3.78 14.80 -3.78
C GLU A 31 2.72 13.83 -4.31
N ALA A 32 2.55 12.70 -3.62
CA ALA A 32 1.53 11.73 -3.99
C ALA A 32 0.12 12.35 -3.90
N GLY A 33 -0.09 13.19 -2.89
CA GLY A 33 -1.36 13.90 -2.73
C GLY A 33 -1.66 14.79 -3.92
N ARG A 34 -0.66 15.46 -4.45
CA ARG A 34 -0.84 16.30 -5.65
C ARG A 34 -1.21 15.45 -6.88
N VAL A 35 -0.58 14.30 -7.03
CA VAL A 35 -0.88 13.39 -8.13
C VAL A 35 -2.30 12.83 -8.01
N LEU A 36 -2.71 12.47 -6.80
CA LEU A 36 -3.99 11.83 -6.56
C LEU A 36 -5.13 12.82 -6.31
N GLY A 37 -4.84 14.11 -6.21
CA GLY A 37 -5.85 15.10 -5.85
C GLY A 37 -6.32 14.98 -4.42
N LYS A 38 -5.43 14.59 -3.51
CA LYS A 38 -5.74 14.38 -2.09
C LYS A 38 -4.80 15.18 -1.21
N SER A 39 -5.20 15.41 0.05
CA SER A 39 -4.33 16.06 1.03
C SER A 39 -3.22 15.12 1.46
N GLU A 40 -2.13 15.71 1.96
CA GLU A 40 -1.03 14.93 2.52
C GLU A 40 -1.52 14.01 3.64
N ALA A 41 -2.37 14.52 4.54
CA ALA A 41 -2.92 13.72 5.63
C ALA A 41 -3.73 12.53 5.11
N ALA A 42 -4.53 12.74 4.07
CA ALA A 42 -5.31 11.67 3.47
C ALA A 42 -4.41 10.60 2.87
N VAL A 43 -3.32 11.01 2.20
CA VAL A 43 -2.36 10.06 1.63
C VAL A 43 -1.68 9.24 2.73
N LYS A 44 -1.27 9.89 3.82
CA LYS A 44 -0.66 9.19 4.95
C LYS A 44 -1.59 8.14 5.54
N MET A 45 -2.88 8.47 5.63
CA MET A 45 -3.88 7.53 6.10
C MET A 45 -4.05 6.34 5.14
N LEU A 46 -4.07 6.61 3.84
CA LEU A 46 -4.16 5.55 2.83
C LEU A 46 -2.95 4.62 2.89
N ILE A 47 -1.75 5.18 3.05
CA ILE A 47 -0.53 4.41 3.18
C ILE A 47 -0.58 3.53 4.43
N SER A 48 -0.96 4.11 5.56
CA SER A 48 -1.05 3.38 6.83
C SER A 48 -2.02 2.21 6.73
N ARG A 49 -3.21 2.46 6.20
CA ARG A 49 -4.22 1.42 6.02
C ARG A 49 -3.80 0.37 5.00
N GLY A 50 -3.18 0.82 3.91
CA GLY A 50 -2.66 -0.09 2.88
C GLY A 50 -1.56 -0.99 3.40
N LEU A 51 -0.63 -0.44 4.16
CA LEU A 51 0.44 -1.23 4.78
C LEU A 51 -0.12 -2.25 5.76
N ASN A 52 -1.13 -1.85 6.53
CA ASN A 52 -1.78 -2.77 7.46
C ASN A 52 -2.45 -3.92 6.70
N ASP A 53 -3.13 -3.62 5.60
CA ASP A 53 -3.75 -4.64 4.76
C ASP A 53 -2.71 -5.60 4.20
N LEU A 54 -1.60 -5.07 3.67
CA LEU A 54 -0.52 -5.89 3.13
C LEU A 54 0.12 -6.76 4.22
N ARG A 55 0.39 -6.17 5.38
CA ARG A 55 0.99 -6.88 6.49
C ARG A 55 0.12 -8.05 6.93
N THR A 56 -1.17 -7.83 7.06
CA THR A 56 -2.10 -8.88 7.47
C THR A 56 -2.12 -10.03 6.47
N ARG A 57 -2.18 -9.71 5.18
CA ARG A 57 -2.25 -10.71 4.13
C ARG A 57 -0.94 -11.47 3.96
N THR A 58 0.18 -10.76 3.98
CA THR A 58 1.50 -11.39 3.82
C THR A 58 1.92 -12.15 5.06
N SER A 59 1.53 -11.71 6.26
CA SER A 59 1.81 -12.45 7.48
C SER A 59 1.19 -13.84 7.46
N LEU A 60 -0.05 -13.94 7.00
CA LEU A 60 -0.72 -15.23 6.89
C LEU A 60 0.02 -16.16 5.93
N ALA A 61 0.47 -15.62 4.80
CA ALA A 61 1.23 -16.40 3.82
C ALA A 61 2.57 -16.85 4.38
N LEU A 62 3.26 -15.96 5.12
CA LEU A 62 4.54 -16.30 5.72
C LEU A 62 4.41 -17.36 6.81
N GLU A 63 3.36 -17.29 7.62
CA GLU A 63 3.09 -18.31 8.64
C GLU A 63 2.92 -19.67 8.02
N VAL A 64 2.20 -19.76 6.92
CA VAL A 64 1.99 -21.02 6.20
C VAL A 64 3.32 -21.54 5.66
N MET A 65 4.20 -20.66 5.17
CA MET A 65 5.48 -21.06 4.61
C MET A 65 6.47 -21.56 5.66
N TYR A 66 6.38 -21.06 6.89
CA TYR A 66 7.30 -21.44 7.95
C TYR A 66 6.88 -22.69 8.71
N GLU A 67 5.67 -23.15 8.52
CA GLU A 67 5.21 -24.39 9.09
C GLU A 67 5.38 -25.57 8.15
#